data_f97c12458a8489ca2391d9b572426656
#
_entry.id   f97c12458a8489ca2391d9b572426656
#
_cell.length_a   1.000
_cell.length_b   1.000
_cell.length_c   1.000
_cell.angle_alpha   90.00
_cell.angle_beta   90.00
_cell.angle_gamma   90.00
#
_symmetry.space_group_name_H-M   'P 1'
#
loop_
_entity.id
_entity.type
_entity.pdbx_description
1 polymer ?
#
loop_
_entity_poly.entity_id
_entity_poly.type
_entity_poly.pdbx_seq_one_letter_code
_entity_poly.pdbx_strand_id
1 'polypeptide(L)'
;MRTLIRPTGFVDSPFGHDGKVARLAGGLNWFGLVELIRIEGHARVATELVPVEGFEALLDDAMAVDWARITGQRQALQMGQRTIRQDQPQVMGIVNATPDSFSDGGAYADPAAAAEAGANMTAHGAAIIDVGGESTRPGATNVWEEDEIERVMPVVKQLAAGGNAVSIDTRKSGVMDAAIGAGATLVNDVSALTWDPQSAGIVANAGVPVVLMHHQGDPQSMQKDPRYDDALVEVFLWLEERIAAAGEAGIERDKILIDPGIGFGKSVAHNLELINGVSLLHGLGCPIVLGASRKRMIGALSNEVPADQRLPGSLALALKAVEQGVQIIRAHDVPETVQALKLWRGLRDAALTPRTGSQ
;
A
#
# COMPACT_ATOMS: atom_id res chain seq x y z
N MET A 1 -21.33 19.83 -2.13
CA MET A 1 -21.58 18.48 -1.58
C MET A 1 -21.03 17.47 -2.60
N ARG A 2 -20.23 16.50 -2.19
CA ARG A 2 -19.65 15.42 -3.03
C ARG A 2 -20.03 14.07 -2.44
N THR A 3 -20.20 13.06 -3.27
CA THR A 3 -20.45 11.68 -2.83
C THR A 3 -19.23 10.82 -3.18
N LEU A 4 -18.70 10.10 -2.18
CA LEU A 4 -17.66 9.10 -2.34
C LEU A 4 -18.31 7.72 -2.32
N ILE A 5 -17.75 6.76 -3.06
CA ILE A 5 -18.28 5.41 -3.22
C ILE A 5 -17.33 4.42 -2.55
N ARG A 6 -17.79 3.74 -1.48
CA ARG A 6 -17.03 2.69 -0.81
C ARG A 6 -17.61 1.31 -1.10
N PRO A 7 -16.91 0.42 -1.82
CA PRO A 7 -17.29 -0.99 -1.96
C PRO A 7 -17.37 -1.68 -0.61
N THR A 8 -18.45 -2.45 -0.39
CA THR A 8 -18.68 -3.24 0.83
C THR A 8 -19.55 -4.45 0.54
N GLY A 9 -19.90 -5.26 1.55
CA GLY A 9 -20.67 -6.47 1.30
C GLY A 9 -19.92 -7.45 0.38
N PHE A 10 -18.64 -7.71 0.70
CA PHE A 10 -17.80 -8.62 -0.07
C PHE A 10 -18.33 -10.03 -0.06
N VAL A 11 -18.29 -10.70 -1.22
CA VAL A 11 -18.72 -12.08 -1.42
C VAL A 11 -17.56 -12.93 -1.94
N ASP A 12 -17.60 -14.23 -1.66
CA ASP A 12 -16.53 -15.14 -2.05
C ASP A 12 -16.54 -15.50 -3.53
N SER A 13 -17.71 -15.44 -4.16
CA SER A 13 -17.90 -15.82 -5.57
C SER A 13 -19.01 -14.99 -6.20
N PRO A 14 -18.93 -14.64 -7.51
CA PRO A 14 -20.03 -14.03 -8.23
C PRO A 14 -21.16 -15.02 -8.61
N PHE A 15 -20.92 -16.31 -8.50
CA PHE A 15 -21.89 -17.33 -8.91
C PHE A 15 -23.18 -17.25 -8.12
N GLY A 16 -24.32 -17.20 -8.83
CA GLY A 16 -25.64 -17.03 -8.23
C GLY A 16 -25.99 -15.59 -7.84
N HIS A 17 -25.13 -14.63 -8.18
CA HIS A 17 -25.34 -13.21 -7.93
C HIS A 17 -25.45 -12.39 -9.21
N ASP A 18 -25.97 -12.94 -10.30
CA ASP A 18 -26.01 -12.33 -11.62
C ASP A 18 -26.61 -10.90 -11.58
N GLY A 19 -25.81 -9.89 -11.96
CA GLY A 19 -26.16 -8.47 -11.91
C GLY A 19 -26.22 -7.84 -10.51
N LYS A 20 -25.95 -8.59 -9.43
CA LYS A 20 -26.02 -8.12 -8.04
C LYS A 20 -24.68 -7.86 -7.40
N VAL A 21 -23.59 -8.17 -8.08
CA VAL A 21 -22.23 -7.96 -7.61
C VAL A 21 -21.36 -7.35 -8.70
N ALA A 22 -20.41 -6.53 -8.30
CA ALA A 22 -19.38 -5.97 -9.16
C ALA A 22 -18.00 -6.51 -8.77
N ARG A 23 -17.10 -6.57 -9.73
CA ARG A 23 -15.71 -6.98 -9.52
C ARG A 23 -14.87 -5.78 -9.08
N LEU A 24 -14.09 -5.94 -8.01
CA LEU A 24 -13.26 -4.87 -7.46
C LEU A 24 -11.90 -4.82 -8.16
N ALA A 25 -11.58 -3.69 -8.79
CA ALA A 25 -10.27 -3.37 -9.37
C ALA A 25 -9.71 -4.44 -10.35
N GLY A 26 -10.61 -5.21 -10.98
CA GLY A 26 -10.22 -6.35 -11.84
C GLY A 26 -9.58 -7.51 -11.08
N GLY A 27 -9.60 -7.48 -9.74
CA GLY A 27 -8.99 -8.47 -8.86
C GLY A 27 -9.85 -9.72 -8.59
N LEU A 28 -9.60 -10.39 -7.47
CA LEU A 28 -10.30 -11.61 -7.06
C LEU A 28 -11.42 -11.34 -6.05
N ASN A 29 -11.77 -10.08 -5.84
CA ASN A 29 -12.77 -9.66 -4.88
C ASN A 29 -14.03 -9.19 -5.61
N TRP A 30 -15.18 -9.56 -5.05
CA TRP A 30 -16.50 -9.16 -5.53
C TRP A 30 -17.27 -8.52 -4.39
N PHE A 31 -18.11 -7.54 -4.68
CA PHE A 31 -18.91 -6.85 -3.68
C PHE A 31 -20.35 -6.64 -4.18
N GLY A 32 -21.32 -6.73 -3.26
CA GLY A 32 -22.74 -6.61 -3.57
C GLY A 32 -23.38 -5.33 -3.06
N LEU A 33 -22.66 -4.56 -2.25
CA LEU A 33 -23.14 -3.31 -1.66
C LEU A 33 -22.11 -2.20 -1.86
N VAL A 34 -22.59 -0.97 -1.93
CA VAL A 34 -21.77 0.25 -1.85
C VAL A 34 -22.29 1.15 -0.74
N GLU A 35 -21.37 1.73 0.00
CA GLU A 35 -21.66 2.80 0.93
C GLU A 35 -21.43 4.14 0.22
N LEU A 36 -22.48 4.94 0.11
CA LEU A 36 -22.41 6.31 -0.40
C LEU A 36 -22.12 7.26 0.76
N ILE A 37 -20.95 7.86 0.76
CA ILE A 37 -20.49 8.78 1.79
C ILE A 37 -20.62 10.19 1.22
N ARG A 38 -21.60 10.96 1.72
CA ARG A 38 -21.78 12.37 1.33
C ARG A 38 -20.92 13.25 2.22
N ILE A 39 -20.14 14.13 1.60
CA ILE A 39 -19.20 15.03 2.28
C ILE A 39 -19.46 16.49 1.94
N GLU A 40 -19.19 17.36 2.94
CA GLU A 40 -19.07 18.81 2.79
C GLU A 40 -17.70 19.23 3.33
N GLY A 41 -16.81 19.72 2.43
CA GLY A 41 -15.41 19.87 2.76
C GLY A 41 -14.81 18.51 3.13
N HIS A 42 -14.26 18.37 4.34
CA HIS A 42 -13.68 17.14 4.86
C HIS A 42 -14.64 16.35 5.76
N ALA A 43 -15.80 16.91 6.07
CA ALA A 43 -16.75 16.29 7.00
C ALA A 43 -17.73 15.36 6.29
N ARG A 44 -17.92 14.17 6.84
CA ARG A 44 -18.99 13.25 6.44
C ARG A 44 -20.31 13.76 7.01
N VAL A 45 -21.28 14.09 6.13
CA VAL A 45 -22.58 14.62 6.53
C VAL A 45 -23.72 13.59 6.43
N ALA A 46 -23.56 12.57 5.59
CA ALA A 46 -24.52 11.46 5.48
C ALA A 46 -23.85 10.21 4.95
N THR A 47 -24.46 9.06 5.26
CA THR A 47 -24.07 7.76 4.76
C THR A 47 -25.31 6.97 4.38
N GLU A 48 -25.27 6.32 3.22
CA GLU A 48 -26.35 5.48 2.71
C GLU A 48 -25.76 4.18 2.15
N LEU A 49 -26.38 3.05 2.46
CA LEU A 49 -25.98 1.75 1.94
C LEU A 49 -26.94 1.33 0.83
N VAL A 50 -26.39 1.11 -0.38
CA VAL A 50 -27.18 0.74 -1.57
C VAL A 50 -26.66 -0.55 -2.20
N PRO A 51 -27.53 -1.39 -2.81
CA PRO A 51 -27.09 -2.58 -3.52
C PRO A 51 -26.39 -2.20 -4.84
N VAL A 52 -25.47 -3.05 -5.30
CA VAL A 52 -24.85 -2.94 -6.62
C VAL A 52 -25.88 -3.14 -7.73
N GLU A 53 -26.91 -3.98 -7.48
CA GLU A 53 -28.03 -4.18 -8.42
C GLU A 53 -28.73 -2.84 -8.72
N GLY A 54 -28.67 -2.40 -9.98
CA GLY A 54 -29.24 -1.13 -10.41
C GLY A 54 -28.46 0.13 -10.03
N PHE A 55 -27.29 0.00 -9.38
CA PHE A 55 -26.50 1.13 -8.89
C PHE A 55 -26.05 2.08 -10.03
N GLU A 56 -25.75 1.56 -11.21
CA GLU A 56 -25.30 2.37 -12.36
C GLU A 56 -26.36 3.42 -12.79
N ALA A 57 -27.63 3.18 -12.54
CA ALA A 57 -28.68 4.16 -12.82
C ALA A 57 -28.73 5.35 -11.85
N LEU A 58 -28.01 5.27 -10.74
CA LEU A 58 -27.91 6.32 -9.71
C LEU A 58 -26.68 7.23 -9.88
N LEU A 59 -25.77 6.89 -10.80
CA LEU A 59 -24.51 7.58 -10.99
C LEU A 59 -24.72 8.96 -11.63
N ASP A 60 -24.20 10.00 -11.00
CA ASP A 60 -23.91 11.26 -11.67
C ASP A 60 -22.53 11.18 -12.38
N ASP A 61 -22.13 12.23 -13.11
CA ASP A 61 -20.89 12.25 -13.89
C ASP A 61 -19.64 12.01 -13.02
N ALA A 62 -19.59 12.57 -11.79
CA ALA A 62 -18.46 12.38 -10.88
C ALA A 62 -18.44 10.96 -10.30
N MET A 63 -19.58 10.45 -9.87
CA MET A 63 -19.74 9.09 -9.38
C MET A 63 -19.40 8.06 -10.48
N ALA A 64 -19.75 8.32 -11.74
CA ALA A 64 -19.43 7.44 -12.85
C ALA A 64 -17.91 7.29 -13.06
N VAL A 65 -17.15 8.36 -12.89
CA VAL A 65 -15.67 8.31 -12.94
C VAL A 65 -15.12 7.45 -11.80
N ASP A 66 -15.59 7.66 -10.58
CA ASP A 66 -15.13 6.88 -9.41
C ASP A 66 -15.55 5.41 -9.53
N TRP A 67 -16.77 5.13 -10.04
CA TRP A 67 -17.25 3.77 -10.30
C TRP A 67 -16.38 3.04 -11.32
N ALA A 68 -16.05 3.71 -12.43
CA ALA A 68 -15.16 3.16 -13.46
C ALA A 68 -13.75 2.86 -12.88
N ARG A 69 -13.25 3.69 -11.96
CA ARG A 69 -11.99 3.45 -11.24
C ARG A 69 -12.09 2.27 -10.27
N ILE A 70 -13.19 2.15 -9.54
CA ILE A 70 -13.44 1.07 -8.58
C ILE A 70 -13.48 -0.28 -9.29
N THR A 71 -14.19 -0.39 -10.41
CA THR A 71 -14.41 -1.64 -11.14
C THR A 71 -13.32 -1.93 -12.17
N GLY A 72 -12.61 -0.90 -12.64
CA GLY A 72 -11.59 -0.99 -13.68
C GLY A 72 -10.36 -1.79 -13.24
N GLN A 73 -9.83 -2.61 -14.14
CA GLN A 73 -8.63 -3.39 -13.92
C GLN A 73 -7.41 -2.50 -13.71
N ARG A 74 -6.58 -2.83 -12.71
CA ARG A 74 -5.27 -2.21 -12.51
C ARG A 74 -4.26 -2.79 -13.49
N GLN A 75 -3.46 -1.92 -14.10
CA GLN A 75 -2.38 -2.34 -14.99
C GLN A 75 -1.25 -3.01 -14.17
N ALA A 76 -0.61 -4.00 -14.78
CA ALA A 76 0.58 -4.59 -14.17
C ALA A 76 1.75 -3.62 -14.27
N LEU A 77 2.59 -3.56 -13.22
CA LEU A 77 3.77 -2.71 -13.20
C LEU A 77 4.97 -3.46 -13.81
N GLN A 78 5.66 -2.80 -14.74
CA GLN A 78 6.94 -3.29 -15.24
C GLN A 78 8.05 -2.75 -14.32
N MET A 79 8.74 -3.65 -13.64
CA MET A 79 9.81 -3.33 -12.71
C MET A 79 11.10 -4.06 -13.14
N GLY A 80 11.88 -3.44 -14.01
CA GLY A 80 13.01 -4.07 -14.67
C GLY A 80 12.55 -5.28 -15.50
N GLN A 81 13.07 -6.46 -15.19
CA GLN A 81 12.69 -7.71 -15.87
C GLN A 81 11.44 -8.39 -15.28
N ARG A 82 10.85 -7.82 -14.23
CA ARG A 82 9.69 -8.40 -13.53
C ARG A 82 8.40 -7.65 -13.87
N THR A 83 7.33 -8.42 -14.05
CA THR A 83 5.97 -7.91 -14.17
C THR A 83 5.24 -8.14 -12.85
N ILE A 84 4.87 -7.07 -12.15
CA ILE A 84 4.14 -7.13 -10.89
C ILE A 84 2.65 -7.02 -11.17
N ARG A 85 1.97 -8.13 -11.02
CA ARG A 85 0.51 -8.22 -11.26
C ARG A 85 -0.26 -7.47 -10.18
N GLN A 86 -1.33 -6.76 -10.58
CA GLN A 86 -2.20 -6.00 -9.68
C GLN A 86 -3.60 -6.62 -9.51
N ASP A 87 -3.87 -7.71 -10.22
CA ASP A 87 -5.13 -8.46 -10.15
C ASP A 87 -5.15 -9.53 -9.03
N GLN A 88 -4.07 -9.64 -8.30
CA GLN A 88 -3.91 -10.52 -7.13
C GLN A 88 -2.97 -9.88 -6.11
N PRO A 89 -3.08 -10.21 -4.81
CA PRO A 89 -2.21 -9.62 -3.80
C PRO A 89 -0.75 -10.03 -3.98
N GLN A 90 0.14 -9.05 -3.78
CA GLN A 90 1.58 -9.19 -3.84
C GLN A 90 2.20 -8.86 -2.48
N VAL A 91 3.38 -9.39 -2.19
CA VAL A 91 4.16 -9.04 -0.99
C VAL A 91 5.35 -8.18 -1.38
N MET A 92 5.50 -7.05 -0.69
CA MET A 92 6.67 -6.18 -0.71
C MET A 92 7.46 -6.42 0.58
N GLY A 93 8.63 -7.02 0.48
CA GLY A 93 9.50 -7.35 1.61
C GLY A 93 10.34 -6.15 2.03
N ILE A 94 10.46 -5.88 3.34
CA ILE A 94 11.17 -4.73 3.90
C ILE A 94 12.62 -5.12 4.22
N VAL A 95 13.57 -4.37 3.67
CA VAL A 95 15.00 -4.45 3.99
C VAL A 95 15.47 -3.10 4.53
N ASN A 96 15.75 -3.03 5.85
CA ASN A 96 16.27 -1.83 6.48
C ASN A 96 17.79 -1.87 6.52
N ALA A 97 18.45 -1.01 5.74
CA ALA A 97 19.90 -0.80 5.73
C ALA A 97 20.30 0.28 6.76
N THR A 98 19.80 0.18 8.01
CA THR A 98 20.05 1.16 9.08
C THR A 98 20.88 0.56 10.21
N PRO A 99 21.76 1.36 10.89
CA PRO A 99 22.51 0.87 12.04
C PRO A 99 21.63 0.39 13.22
N ASP A 100 20.44 0.97 13.37
CA ASP A 100 19.49 0.63 14.45
C ASP A 100 18.72 -0.70 14.19
N SER A 101 18.82 -1.28 13.00
CA SER A 101 18.38 -2.65 12.76
C SER A 101 19.16 -3.65 13.63
N PHE A 102 20.25 -3.20 14.27
CA PHE A 102 21.02 -3.94 15.28
C PHE A 102 20.24 -4.25 16.55
N SER A 103 19.29 -3.40 16.96
CA SER A 103 18.54 -3.58 18.21
C SER A 103 17.37 -4.56 18.12
N ASP A 104 16.91 -4.87 16.91
CA ASP A 104 15.80 -5.81 16.64
C ASP A 104 16.28 -7.23 16.25
N GLY A 105 17.51 -7.60 16.65
CA GLY A 105 18.11 -8.91 16.36
C GLY A 105 19.24 -8.88 15.32
N GLY A 106 19.76 -7.70 14.97
CA GLY A 106 21.12 -7.49 14.46
C GLY A 106 21.53 -8.15 13.16
N ALA A 107 20.68 -8.26 12.14
CA ALA A 107 21.03 -9.05 10.97
C ALA A 107 21.81 -8.31 9.86
N TYR A 108 21.84 -6.97 9.78
CA TYR A 108 22.24 -6.29 8.54
C TYR A 108 23.20 -5.09 8.72
N ALA A 109 24.28 -5.28 9.52
CA ALA A 109 25.41 -4.35 9.54
C ALA A 109 26.23 -4.37 8.25
N ASP A 110 26.12 -5.46 7.49
CA ASP A 110 26.83 -5.69 6.24
C ASP A 110 25.81 -5.53 5.09
N PRO A 111 26.07 -4.63 4.12
CA PRO A 111 25.24 -4.50 2.92
C PRO A 111 25.05 -5.82 2.15
N ALA A 112 26.04 -6.71 2.17
CA ALA A 112 25.96 -8.02 1.54
C ALA A 112 24.90 -8.91 2.25
N ALA A 113 24.86 -8.90 3.58
CA ALA A 113 23.86 -9.64 4.35
C ALA A 113 22.45 -9.07 4.13
N ALA A 114 22.30 -7.74 4.02
CA ALA A 114 21.04 -7.09 3.69
C ALA A 114 20.52 -7.48 2.29
N ALA A 115 21.42 -7.50 1.31
CA ALA A 115 21.11 -7.93 -0.04
C ALA A 115 20.77 -9.43 -0.12
N GLU A 116 21.48 -10.28 0.60
CA GLU A 116 21.17 -11.71 0.72
C GLU A 116 19.80 -11.94 1.34
N ALA A 117 19.44 -11.19 2.39
CA ALA A 117 18.12 -11.27 2.98
C ALA A 117 17.01 -10.85 2.01
N GLY A 118 17.20 -9.78 1.25
CA GLY A 118 16.27 -9.37 0.20
C GLY A 118 16.12 -10.44 -0.89
N ALA A 119 17.21 -11.03 -1.33
CA ALA A 119 17.19 -12.15 -2.29
C ALA A 119 16.44 -13.37 -1.73
N ASN A 120 16.66 -13.69 -0.46
CA ASN A 120 15.94 -14.75 0.25
C ASN A 120 14.45 -14.45 0.37
N MET A 121 14.05 -13.19 0.65
CA MET A 121 12.64 -12.78 0.62
C MET A 121 12.02 -13.02 -0.76
N THR A 122 12.74 -12.70 -1.84
CA THR A 122 12.27 -12.98 -3.20
C THR A 122 12.12 -14.48 -3.45
N ALA A 123 13.07 -15.30 -3.01
CA ALA A 123 12.99 -16.76 -3.12
C ALA A 123 11.78 -17.34 -2.35
N HIS A 124 11.36 -16.69 -1.27
CA HIS A 124 10.17 -17.04 -0.51
C HIS A 124 8.87 -16.44 -1.06
N GLY A 125 8.95 -15.64 -2.14
CA GLY A 125 7.77 -15.17 -2.87
C GLY A 125 7.43 -13.68 -2.70
N ALA A 126 8.35 -12.85 -2.17
CA ALA A 126 8.21 -11.42 -2.29
C ALA A 126 8.28 -11.00 -3.78
N ALA A 127 7.36 -10.19 -4.20
CA ALA A 127 7.32 -9.65 -5.56
C ALA A 127 8.26 -8.43 -5.71
N ILE A 128 8.41 -7.66 -4.65
CA ILE A 128 9.20 -6.42 -4.58
C ILE A 128 10.03 -6.44 -3.30
N ILE A 129 11.25 -5.93 -3.35
CA ILE A 129 12.10 -5.71 -2.17
C ILE A 129 12.23 -4.20 -1.97
N ASP A 130 11.79 -3.72 -0.81
CA ASP A 130 11.78 -2.30 -0.44
C ASP A 130 12.95 -2.00 0.49
N VAL A 131 13.93 -1.25 -0.02
CA VAL A 131 15.20 -0.95 0.66
C VAL A 131 15.14 0.46 1.24
N GLY A 132 15.32 0.58 2.55
CA GLY A 132 15.36 1.88 3.25
C GLY A 132 16.67 2.09 4.03
N GLY A 133 17.25 3.28 3.90
CA GLY A 133 18.49 3.70 4.60
C GLY A 133 18.24 4.62 5.80
N GLU A 134 17.03 5.17 5.92
CA GLU A 134 16.59 6.01 7.04
C GLU A 134 15.41 5.34 7.77
N SER A 135 15.44 5.38 9.10
CA SER A 135 14.30 4.91 9.88
C SER A 135 13.19 5.98 9.89
N THR A 136 11.99 5.62 9.45
CA THR A 136 10.80 6.48 9.51
C THR A 136 9.97 6.25 10.78
N ARG A 137 10.50 5.49 11.77
CA ARG A 137 9.83 5.25 13.06
C ARG A 137 9.73 6.55 13.86
N PRO A 138 8.67 6.72 14.69
CA PRO A 138 8.55 7.87 15.57
C PRO A 138 9.82 8.05 16.45
N GLY A 139 10.39 9.27 16.44
CA GLY A 139 11.59 9.59 17.22
C GLY A 139 12.93 9.25 16.55
N ALA A 140 12.92 8.71 15.34
CA ALA A 140 14.15 8.48 14.60
C ALA A 140 14.89 9.80 14.27
N THR A 141 16.22 9.75 14.34
CA THR A 141 17.08 10.87 13.90
C THR A 141 17.16 10.93 12.39
N ASN A 142 17.13 12.15 11.84
CA ASN A 142 17.35 12.35 10.42
C ASN A 142 18.77 11.88 10.04
N VAL A 143 18.87 11.21 8.91
CA VAL A 143 20.13 10.78 8.29
C VAL A 143 20.51 11.78 7.21
N TRP A 144 21.78 12.12 7.07
CA TRP A 144 22.26 12.91 5.94
C TRP A 144 22.09 12.16 4.63
N GLU A 145 21.88 12.88 3.54
CA GLU A 145 21.61 12.28 2.24
C GLU A 145 22.77 11.38 1.77
N GLU A 146 23.98 11.84 1.93
CA GLU A 146 25.20 11.09 1.58
C GLU A 146 25.32 9.79 2.39
N ASP A 147 25.04 9.85 3.69
CA ASP A 147 25.07 8.67 4.57
C ASP A 147 23.98 7.66 4.17
N GLU A 148 22.80 8.13 3.77
CA GLU A 148 21.72 7.26 3.30
C GLU A 148 22.10 6.58 1.98
N ILE A 149 22.67 7.35 1.04
CA ILE A 149 23.19 6.82 -0.23
C ILE A 149 24.24 5.72 0.04
N GLU A 150 25.23 5.99 0.90
CA GLU A 150 26.26 4.99 1.25
C GLU A 150 25.67 3.67 1.79
N ARG A 151 24.59 3.75 2.57
CA ARG A 151 23.92 2.55 3.14
C ARG A 151 23.16 1.75 2.11
N VAL A 152 22.36 2.43 1.24
CA VAL A 152 21.42 1.74 0.37
C VAL A 152 22.03 1.29 -0.95
N MET A 153 23.01 2.02 -1.48
CA MET A 153 23.56 1.77 -2.83
C MET A 153 24.14 0.37 -3.03
N PRO A 154 24.93 -0.20 -2.08
CA PRO A 154 25.44 -1.56 -2.24
C PRO A 154 24.32 -2.59 -2.30
N VAL A 155 23.28 -2.42 -1.46
CA VAL A 155 22.13 -3.34 -1.38
C VAL A 155 21.31 -3.27 -2.66
N VAL A 156 20.96 -2.06 -3.12
CA VAL A 156 20.19 -1.83 -4.36
C VAL A 156 20.90 -2.43 -5.56
N LYS A 157 22.22 -2.15 -5.73
CA LYS A 157 23.02 -2.68 -6.84
C LYS A 157 23.04 -4.21 -6.88
N GLN A 158 23.25 -4.84 -5.72
CA GLN A 158 23.33 -6.30 -5.64
C GLN A 158 21.98 -6.95 -5.92
N LEU A 159 20.88 -6.42 -5.36
CA LEU A 159 19.53 -6.92 -5.60
C LEU A 159 19.10 -6.74 -7.07
N ALA A 160 19.34 -5.56 -7.65
CA ALA A 160 19.02 -5.25 -9.04
C ALA A 160 19.82 -6.16 -10.01
N ALA A 161 21.11 -6.34 -9.76
CA ALA A 161 21.95 -7.27 -10.54
C ALA A 161 21.46 -8.73 -10.46
N GLY A 162 20.84 -9.13 -9.35
CA GLY A 162 20.17 -10.42 -9.17
C GLY A 162 18.80 -10.51 -9.85
N GLY A 163 18.35 -9.50 -10.59
CA GLY A 163 17.05 -9.46 -11.29
C GLY A 163 15.86 -9.32 -10.35
N ASN A 164 16.04 -8.76 -9.14
CA ASN A 164 14.95 -8.46 -8.24
C ASN A 164 14.27 -7.14 -8.63
N ALA A 165 12.96 -7.03 -8.40
CA ALA A 165 12.26 -5.76 -8.43
C ALA A 165 12.59 -5.01 -7.14
N VAL A 166 13.31 -3.89 -7.25
CA VAL A 166 13.78 -3.11 -6.10
C VAL A 166 13.00 -1.80 -5.99
N SER A 167 12.49 -1.55 -4.80
CA SER A 167 11.93 -0.27 -4.36
C SER A 167 12.94 0.44 -3.47
N ILE A 168 13.03 1.77 -3.56
CA ILE A 168 13.79 2.61 -2.63
C ILE A 168 12.83 3.36 -1.72
N ASP A 169 12.90 3.12 -0.39
CA ASP A 169 12.11 3.81 0.64
C ASP A 169 12.91 5.04 1.10
N THR A 170 12.60 6.19 0.51
CA THR A 170 13.25 7.47 0.81
C THR A 170 12.37 8.65 0.43
N ARG A 171 12.58 9.79 1.10
CA ARG A 171 11.96 11.10 0.80
C ARG A 171 12.93 12.11 0.19
N LYS A 172 14.21 11.72 0.01
CA LYS A 172 15.28 12.60 -0.48
C LYS A 172 15.55 12.38 -1.97
N SER A 173 15.52 13.44 -2.74
CA SER A 173 15.65 13.39 -4.20
C SER A 173 16.99 12.83 -4.66
N GLY A 174 18.11 13.17 -3.98
CA GLY A 174 19.42 12.63 -4.34
C GLY A 174 19.55 11.13 -4.09
N VAL A 175 18.90 10.59 -3.02
CA VAL A 175 18.83 9.14 -2.79
C VAL A 175 17.98 8.46 -3.87
N MET A 176 16.83 9.07 -4.26
CA MET A 176 15.99 8.55 -5.35
C MET A 176 16.78 8.43 -6.66
N ASP A 177 17.45 9.52 -7.06
CA ASP A 177 18.22 9.56 -8.31
C ASP A 177 19.35 8.52 -8.32
N ALA A 178 20.13 8.48 -7.23
CA ALA A 178 21.21 7.51 -7.08
C ALA A 178 20.70 6.05 -7.11
N ALA A 179 19.62 5.75 -6.40
CA ALA A 179 19.05 4.40 -6.34
C ALA A 179 18.44 3.97 -7.69
N ILE A 180 17.75 4.87 -8.39
CA ILE A 180 17.21 4.60 -9.75
C ILE A 180 18.37 4.33 -10.71
N GLY A 181 19.43 5.15 -10.67
CA GLY A 181 20.66 4.93 -11.45
C GLY A 181 21.36 3.60 -11.13
N ALA A 182 21.15 3.04 -9.93
CA ALA A 182 21.68 1.75 -9.49
C ALA A 182 20.78 0.57 -9.83
N GLY A 183 19.57 0.81 -10.34
CA GLY A 183 18.62 -0.21 -10.77
C GLY A 183 17.39 -0.36 -9.87
N ALA A 184 17.12 0.55 -8.96
CA ALA A 184 15.80 0.64 -8.32
C ALA A 184 14.74 0.96 -9.39
N THR A 185 13.60 0.31 -9.31
CA THR A 185 12.52 0.35 -10.31
C THR A 185 11.20 0.83 -9.75
N LEU A 186 11.19 1.29 -8.49
CA LEU A 186 10.06 1.92 -7.82
C LEU A 186 10.61 2.85 -6.74
N VAL A 187 9.97 3.99 -6.54
CA VAL A 187 10.20 4.89 -5.40
C VAL A 187 9.06 4.73 -4.41
N ASN A 188 9.37 4.49 -3.14
CA ASN A 188 8.42 4.49 -2.04
C ASN A 188 8.68 5.72 -1.17
N ASP A 189 7.85 6.75 -1.30
CA ASP A 189 8.04 8.00 -0.59
C ASP A 189 6.96 8.22 0.48
N VAL A 190 7.37 8.11 1.74
CA VAL A 190 6.51 8.33 2.91
C VAL A 190 5.98 9.76 3.01
N SER A 191 6.55 10.71 2.25
CA SER A 191 6.11 12.09 2.19
C SER A 191 5.22 12.42 0.98
N ALA A 192 5.00 11.46 0.08
CA ALA A 192 4.26 11.66 -1.16
C ALA A 192 4.80 12.85 -1.98
N LEU A 193 6.12 12.93 -2.14
CA LEU A 193 6.87 13.93 -2.91
C LEU A 193 6.69 15.38 -2.37
N THR A 194 6.46 15.52 -1.05
CA THR A 194 6.34 16.85 -0.42
C THR A 194 7.57 17.30 0.35
N TRP A 195 8.46 16.37 0.70
CA TRP A 195 9.64 16.68 1.50
C TRP A 195 10.70 17.44 0.71
N ASP A 196 11.02 16.98 -0.50
CA ASP A 196 12.02 17.54 -1.37
C ASP A 196 11.38 18.02 -2.68
N PRO A 197 11.49 19.33 -3.02
CA PRO A 197 10.89 19.88 -4.23
C PRO A 197 11.37 19.24 -5.55
N GLN A 198 12.53 18.58 -5.56
CA GLN A 198 13.09 17.94 -6.74
C GLN A 198 12.58 16.52 -6.96
N SER A 199 12.02 15.88 -5.92
CA SER A 199 11.59 14.47 -5.96
C SER A 199 10.62 14.16 -7.09
N ALA A 200 9.59 14.99 -7.27
CA ALA A 200 8.58 14.78 -8.31
C ALA A 200 9.19 14.81 -9.72
N GLY A 201 10.09 15.75 -9.98
CA GLY A 201 10.80 15.87 -11.26
C GLY A 201 11.72 14.68 -11.54
N ILE A 202 12.42 14.17 -10.53
CA ILE A 202 13.30 12.99 -10.67
C ILE A 202 12.47 11.76 -11.02
N VAL A 203 11.39 11.50 -10.29
CA VAL A 203 10.50 10.34 -10.56
C VAL A 203 9.88 10.45 -11.95
N ALA A 204 9.36 11.63 -12.33
CA ALA A 204 8.76 11.86 -13.65
C ALA A 204 9.77 11.62 -14.79
N ASN A 205 10.98 12.17 -14.68
CA ASN A 205 12.04 12.02 -15.68
C ASN A 205 12.53 10.57 -15.82
N ALA A 206 12.63 9.86 -14.71
CA ALA A 206 13.02 8.45 -14.68
C ALA A 206 11.91 7.52 -15.22
N GLY A 207 10.66 7.97 -15.16
CA GLY A 207 9.50 7.20 -15.59
C GLY A 207 9.25 5.92 -14.78
N VAL A 208 9.77 5.84 -13.54
CA VAL A 208 9.54 4.73 -12.62
C VAL A 208 8.23 4.92 -11.85
N PRO A 209 7.55 3.84 -11.42
CA PRO A 209 6.42 3.93 -10.51
C PRO A 209 6.80 4.57 -9.17
N VAL A 210 5.79 5.16 -8.48
CA VAL A 210 5.95 5.78 -7.17
C VAL A 210 4.81 5.41 -6.23
N VAL A 211 5.11 5.17 -4.96
CA VAL A 211 4.12 5.06 -3.88
C VAL A 211 4.00 6.42 -3.20
N LEU A 212 2.80 6.96 -3.17
CA LEU A 212 2.45 8.18 -2.45
C LEU A 212 1.78 7.77 -1.13
N MET A 213 2.46 7.99 0.00
CA MET A 213 1.93 7.62 1.30
C MET A 213 1.39 8.83 2.06
N HIS A 214 0.20 8.68 2.66
CA HIS A 214 -0.37 9.70 3.54
C HIS A 214 0.34 9.73 4.91
N HIS A 215 0.75 10.90 5.32
CA HIS A 215 1.22 11.19 6.68
C HIS A 215 0.62 12.49 7.21
N GLN A 216 0.58 12.66 8.54
CA GLN A 216 0.23 13.92 9.18
C GLN A 216 1.32 14.30 10.17
N GLY A 217 1.87 15.52 10.05
CA GLY A 217 2.97 15.99 10.90
C GLY A 217 4.34 15.38 10.55
N ASP A 218 5.36 15.80 11.30
CA ASP A 218 6.73 15.31 11.16
C ASP A 218 6.95 14.00 11.93
N PRO A 219 7.86 13.13 11.50
CA PRO A 219 8.15 11.86 12.19
C PRO A 219 8.42 11.99 13.69
N GLN A 220 9.00 13.11 14.13
CA GLN A 220 9.31 13.37 15.55
C GLN A 220 8.08 13.75 16.38
N SER A 221 7.06 14.35 15.79
CA SER A 221 5.88 14.91 16.47
C SER A 221 4.56 14.28 16.10
N MET A 222 4.49 13.55 14.98
CA MET A 222 3.25 13.04 14.37
C MET A 222 2.37 12.18 15.28
N GLN A 223 2.92 11.58 16.34
CA GLN A 223 2.17 10.72 17.27
C GLN A 223 1.67 11.45 18.52
N LYS A 224 1.98 12.75 18.70
CA LYS A 224 1.67 13.45 19.96
C LYS A 224 0.20 13.81 20.13
N ASP A 225 -0.50 14.14 19.06
CA ASP A 225 -1.95 14.46 19.08
C ASP A 225 -2.51 14.47 17.65
N PRO A 226 -2.56 13.31 16.96
CA PRO A 226 -3.11 13.26 15.61
C PRO A 226 -4.62 13.51 15.64
N ARG A 227 -5.10 14.47 14.84
CA ARG A 227 -6.50 14.88 14.80
C ARG A 227 -7.07 14.72 13.42
N TYR A 228 -8.23 14.07 13.34
CA TYR A 228 -9.07 13.91 12.17
C TYR A 228 -10.52 14.03 12.60
N ASP A 229 -11.34 14.67 11.81
CA ASP A 229 -12.79 14.64 11.95
C ASP A 229 -13.34 13.32 11.36
N ASP A 230 -12.81 12.89 10.22
CA ASP A 230 -13.04 11.60 9.56
C ASP A 230 -11.75 11.16 8.88
N ALA A 231 -11.01 10.25 9.52
CA ALA A 231 -9.69 9.86 9.03
C ALA A 231 -9.74 9.22 7.64
N LEU A 232 -10.81 8.48 7.32
CA LEU A 232 -10.96 7.82 6.03
C LEU A 232 -11.20 8.83 4.90
N VAL A 233 -12.07 9.82 5.13
CA VAL A 233 -12.38 10.87 4.15
C VAL A 233 -11.18 11.78 3.94
N GLU A 234 -10.55 12.24 5.02
CA GLU A 234 -9.40 13.15 4.94
C GLU A 234 -8.21 12.51 4.23
N VAL A 235 -7.91 11.25 4.53
CA VAL A 235 -6.85 10.50 3.83
C VAL A 235 -7.17 10.32 2.34
N PHE A 236 -8.44 10.03 2.00
CA PHE A 236 -8.85 9.93 0.60
C PHE A 236 -8.63 11.25 -0.14
N LEU A 237 -9.11 12.37 0.39
CA LEU A 237 -8.99 13.68 -0.23
C LEU A 237 -7.53 14.12 -0.36
N TRP A 238 -6.72 13.91 0.68
CA TRP A 238 -5.31 14.24 0.64
C TRP A 238 -4.56 13.43 -0.42
N LEU A 239 -4.80 12.12 -0.51
CA LEU A 239 -4.19 11.28 -1.55
C LEU A 239 -4.67 11.71 -2.95
N GLU A 240 -5.92 12.11 -3.12
CA GLU A 240 -6.43 12.65 -4.38
C GLU A 240 -5.65 13.89 -4.83
N GLU A 241 -5.39 14.83 -3.92
CA GLU A 241 -4.57 16.02 -4.17
C GLU A 241 -3.12 15.64 -4.53
N ARG A 242 -2.53 14.68 -3.83
CA ARG A 242 -1.17 14.20 -4.13
C ARG A 242 -1.07 13.53 -5.50
N ILE A 243 -2.08 12.74 -5.89
CA ILE A 243 -2.15 12.13 -7.23
C ILE A 243 -2.24 13.22 -8.30
N ALA A 244 -3.04 14.26 -8.08
CA ALA A 244 -3.16 15.38 -9.02
C ALA A 244 -1.82 16.10 -9.17
N ALA A 245 -1.15 16.45 -8.05
CA ALA A 245 0.16 17.11 -8.06
C ALA A 245 1.26 16.26 -8.72
N ALA A 246 1.25 14.94 -8.52
CA ALA A 246 2.18 14.04 -9.21
C ALA A 246 1.92 14.03 -10.73
N GLY A 247 0.64 14.06 -11.15
CA GLY A 247 0.25 14.18 -12.55
C GLY A 247 0.70 15.50 -13.19
N GLU A 248 0.57 16.62 -12.47
CA GLU A 248 1.07 17.94 -12.92
C GLU A 248 2.60 17.95 -13.09
N ALA A 249 3.33 17.18 -12.28
CA ALA A 249 4.76 16.99 -12.40
C ALA A 249 5.16 16.05 -13.56
N GLY A 250 4.20 15.44 -14.27
CA GLY A 250 4.43 14.55 -15.41
C GLY A 250 4.48 13.06 -15.08
N ILE A 251 4.09 12.65 -13.87
CA ILE A 251 4.01 11.22 -13.50
C ILE A 251 2.68 10.66 -14.00
N GLU A 252 2.75 9.64 -14.87
CA GLU A 252 1.58 8.97 -15.41
C GLU A 252 0.79 8.25 -14.30
N ARG A 253 -0.56 8.34 -14.36
CA ARG A 253 -1.43 7.81 -13.30
C ARG A 253 -1.28 6.31 -13.07
N ASP A 254 -1.00 5.54 -14.09
CA ASP A 254 -0.78 4.09 -14.02
C ASP A 254 0.54 3.70 -13.34
N LYS A 255 1.44 4.67 -13.13
CA LYS A 255 2.68 4.55 -12.35
C LYS A 255 2.53 4.99 -10.90
N ILE A 256 1.36 5.49 -10.49
CA ILE A 256 1.11 5.93 -9.12
C ILE A 256 0.46 4.81 -8.32
N LEU A 257 1.06 4.47 -7.18
CA LEU A 257 0.49 3.65 -6.13
C LEU A 257 0.21 4.54 -4.91
N ILE A 258 -0.72 4.12 -4.06
CA ILE A 258 -1.09 4.90 -2.87
C ILE A 258 -1.02 4.04 -1.61
N ASP A 259 -0.62 4.66 -0.48
CA ASP A 259 -0.62 4.02 0.85
C ASP A 259 -1.36 4.93 1.86
N PRO A 260 -2.36 4.44 2.59
CA PRO A 260 -3.06 5.22 3.62
C PRO A 260 -2.17 5.60 4.81
N GLY A 261 -0.95 5.08 4.91
CA GLY A 261 0.04 5.44 5.92
C GLY A 261 -0.37 5.02 7.33
N ILE A 262 -0.68 3.74 7.52
CA ILE A 262 -0.99 3.17 8.85
C ILE A 262 0.16 3.44 9.83
N GLY A 263 -0.16 4.10 10.97
CA GLY A 263 0.82 4.43 12.00
C GLY A 263 1.60 5.73 11.79
N PHE A 264 1.31 6.51 10.74
CA PHE A 264 1.94 7.79 10.46
C PHE A 264 0.99 8.95 10.76
N GLY A 265 1.15 9.58 11.94
CA GLY A 265 0.27 10.65 12.40
C GLY A 265 -1.17 10.18 12.63
N LYS A 266 -1.36 9.01 13.24
CA LYS A 266 -2.67 8.38 13.45
C LYS A 266 -2.77 7.68 14.79
N SER A 267 -3.88 7.85 15.50
CA SER A 267 -4.23 7.07 16.70
C SER A 267 -4.56 5.62 16.34
N VAL A 268 -4.71 4.74 17.35
CA VAL A 268 -5.18 3.37 17.13
C VAL A 268 -6.55 3.36 16.45
N ALA A 269 -7.48 4.23 16.90
CA ALA A 269 -8.81 4.34 16.33
C ALA A 269 -8.78 4.74 14.85
N HIS A 270 -7.99 5.77 14.48
CA HIS A 270 -7.83 6.21 13.10
C HIS A 270 -7.25 5.10 12.20
N ASN A 271 -6.28 4.32 12.70
CA ASN A 271 -5.73 3.20 11.95
C ASN A 271 -6.75 2.08 11.71
N LEU A 272 -7.58 1.76 12.71
CA LEU A 272 -8.64 0.76 12.57
C LEU A 272 -9.73 1.23 11.60
N GLU A 273 -10.09 2.50 11.65
CA GLU A 273 -11.03 3.12 10.70
C GLU A 273 -10.53 3.00 9.27
N LEU A 274 -9.28 3.37 9.02
CA LEU A 274 -8.64 3.27 7.69
C LEU A 274 -8.58 1.82 7.18
N ILE A 275 -8.20 0.87 8.03
CA ILE A 275 -8.13 -0.54 7.63
C ILE A 275 -9.53 -1.10 7.34
N ASN A 276 -10.54 -0.72 8.13
CA ASN A 276 -11.92 -1.14 7.88
C ASN A 276 -12.54 -0.51 6.64
N GLY A 277 -12.09 0.70 6.28
CA GLY A 277 -12.62 1.46 5.15
C GLY A 277 -11.72 1.51 3.92
N VAL A 278 -10.59 0.76 3.87
CA VAL A 278 -9.56 0.89 2.83
C VAL A 278 -10.10 0.72 1.41
N SER A 279 -11.20 -0.01 1.24
CA SER A 279 -11.88 -0.17 -0.05
C SER A 279 -12.35 1.15 -0.67
N LEU A 280 -12.56 2.22 0.11
CA LEU A 280 -12.86 3.56 -0.39
C LEU A 280 -11.78 4.07 -1.36
N LEU A 281 -10.50 3.76 -1.06
CA LEU A 281 -9.36 4.25 -1.83
C LEU A 281 -9.33 3.74 -3.28
N HIS A 282 -10.10 2.69 -3.62
CA HIS A 282 -10.23 2.25 -5.02
C HIS A 282 -10.86 3.32 -5.93
N GLY A 283 -11.66 4.25 -5.38
CA GLY A 283 -12.18 5.41 -6.09
C GLY A 283 -11.09 6.34 -6.65
N LEU A 284 -9.89 6.30 -6.08
CA LEU A 284 -8.72 7.03 -6.59
C LEU A 284 -8.11 6.41 -7.86
N GLY A 285 -8.44 5.16 -8.19
CA GLY A 285 -8.01 4.50 -9.43
C GLY A 285 -6.58 3.95 -9.41
N CYS A 286 -5.83 4.11 -8.32
CA CYS A 286 -4.46 3.63 -8.15
C CYS A 286 -4.41 2.29 -7.42
N PRO A 287 -3.38 1.45 -7.63
CA PRO A 287 -3.11 0.31 -6.76
C PRO A 287 -2.81 0.75 -5.32
N ILE A 288 -3.26 -0.05 -4.34
CA ILE A 288 -3.12 0.26 -2.92
C ILE A 288 -1.99 -0.59 -2.34
N VAL A 289 -1.04 0.08 -1.66
CA VAL A 289 -0.03 -0.51 -0.78
C VAL A 289 -0.51 -0.36 0.65
N LEU A 290 -0.30 -1.37 1.49
CA LEU A 290 -0.61 -1.29 2.91
C LEU A 290 0.50 -1.89 3.75
N GLY A 291 1.12 -1.04 4.58
CA GLY A 291 2.18 -1.40 5.53
C GLY A 291 1.68 -1.39 6.97
N ALA A 292 1.11 -2.52 7.44
CA ALA A 292 0.65 -2.66 8.84
C ALA A 292 1.51 -3.62 9.67
N SER A 293 2.53 -4.24 9.07
CA SER A 293 3.38 -5.26 9.69
C SER A 293 4.10 -4.72 10.93
N ARG A 294 3.97 -5.43 12.04
CA ARG A 294 4.59 -5.16 13.35
C ARG A 294 4.28 -3.78 13.95
N LYS A 295 3.27 -3.04 13.43
CA LYS A 295 2.92 -1.68 13.87
C LYS A 295 2.44 -1.66 15.33
N ARG A 296 2.65 -0.52 16.01
CA ARG A 296 2.32 -0.32 17.43
C ARG A 296 0.86 -0.64 17.77
N MET A 297 -0.09 -0.36 16.84
CA MET A 297 -1.51 -0.64 17.07
C MET A 297 -1.78 -2.13 17.40
N ILE A 298 -0.97 -3.06 16.84
CA ILE A 298 -1.11 -4.49 17.13
C ILE A 298 -0.76 -4.74 18.61
N GLY A 299 0.37 -4.19 19.10
CA GLY A 299 0.74 -4.28 20.50
C GLY A 299 -0.31 -3.67 21.42
N ALA A 300 -0.79 -2.46 21.10
CA ALA A 300 -1.80 -1.76 21.88
C ALA A 300 -3.13 -2.53 22.04
N LEU A 301 -3.47 -3.39 21.07
CA LEU A 301 -4.67 -4.23 21.10
C LEU A 301 -4.42 -5.64 21.64
N SER A 302 -3.17 -6.00 21.92
CA SER A 302 -2.76 -7.34 22.35
C SER A 302 -1.80 -7.32 23.53
N ASN A 303 -2.19 -6.64 24.61
CA ASN A 303 -1.44 -6.57 25.88
C ASN A 303 -0.01 -6.02 25.73
N GLU A 304 0.18 -5.04 24.86
CA GLU A 304 1.44 -4.35 24.58
C GLU A 304 2.60 -5.29 24.18
N VAL A 305 2.29 -6.36 23.46
CA VAL A 305 3.32 -7.30 22.97
C VAL A 305 4.41 -6.57 22.17
N PRO A 306 5.70 -6.96 22.32
CA PRO A 306 6.81 -6.36 21.60
C PRO A 306 6.72 -6.66 20.09
N ALA A 307 7.49 -5.92 19.28
CA ALA A 307 7.36 -5.93 17.81
C ALA A 307 7.59 -7.32 17.17
N ASP A 308 8.50 -8.10 17.72
CA ASP A 308 8.84 -9.46 17.29
C ASP A 308 7.74 -10.50 17.57
N GLN A 309 6.78 -10.18 18.45
CA GLN A 309 5.63 -11.04 18.77
C GLN A 309 4.34 -10.62 18.07
N ARG A 310 4.39 -9.65 17.15
CA ARG A 310 3.21 -9.11 16.45
C ARG A 310 2.85 -9.83 15.15
N LEU A 311 3.50 -10.93 14.83
CA LEU A 311 3.25 -11.68 13.60
C LEU A 311 1.76 -12.07 13.42
N PRO A 312 1.06 -12.66 14.40
CA PRO A 312 -0.35 -13.02 14.22
C PRO A 312 -1.24 -11.82 13.86
N GLY A 313 -1.03 -10.68 14.54
CA GLY A 313 -1.75 -9.44 14.23
C GLY A 313 -1.39 -8.87 12.86
N SER A 314 -0.13 -8.97 12.44
CA SER A 314 0.32 -8.55 11.11
C SER A 314 -0.38 -9.34 10.01
N LEU A 315 -0.50 -10.66 10.16
CA LEU A 315 -1.20 -11.54 9.22
C LEU A 315 -2.70 -11.25 9.19
N ALA A 316 -3.35 -11.04 10.34
CA ALA A 316 -4.76 -10.70 10.43
C ALA A 316 -5.07 -9.39 9.67
N LEU A 317 -4.24 -8.35 9.84
CA LEU A 317 -4.39 -7.08 9.12
C LEU A 317 -4.11 -7.21 7.63
N ALA A 318 -3.13 -8.02 7.23
CA ALA A 318 -2.82 -8.29 5.82
C ALA A 318 -3.99 -8.98 5.12
N LEU A 319 -4.57 -10.02 5.73
CA LEU A 319 -5.74 -10.73 5.19
C LEU A 319 -6.96 -9.80 5.12
N LYS A 320 -7.22 -9.00 6.18
CA LYS A 320 -8.30 -8.02 6.18
C LYS A 320 -8.17 -6.98 5.05
N ALA A 321 -6.96 -6.53 4.76
CA ALA A 321 -6.68 -5.60 3.68
C ALA A 321 -6.91 -6.24 2.30
N VAL A 322 -6.43 -7.46 2.10
CA VAL A 322 -6.59 -8.21 0.85
C VAL A 322 -8.06 -8.55 0.58
N GLU A 323 -8.85 -8.85 1.61
CA GLU A 323 -10.31 -9.01 1.48
C GLU A 323 -11.02 -7.75 0.98
N GLN A 324 -10.41 -6.58 1.12
CA GLN A 324 -10.90 -5.31 0.59
C GLN A 324 -10.16 -4.87 -0.68
N GLY A 325 -9.42 -5.78 -1.33
CA GLY A 325 -8.80 -5.57 -2.63
C GLY A 325 -7.45 -4.87 -2.63
N VAL A 326 -6.78 -4.72 -1.48
CA VAL A 326 -5.40 -4.17 -1.43
C VAL A 326 -4.46 -5.04 -2.27
N GLN A 327 -3.70 -4.40 -3.16
CA GLN A 327 -2.86 -5.08 -4.14
C GLN A 327 -1.47 -5.44 -3.61
N ILE A 328 -0.90 -4.62 -2.70
CA ILE A 328 0.46 -4.85 -2.21
C ILE A 328 0.47 -4.78 -0.68
N ILE A 329 0.95 -5.85 -0.05
CA ILE A 329 1.16 -5.93 1.39
C ILE A 329 2.66 -5.74 1.68
N ARG A 330 3.01 -4.63 2.35
CA ARG A 330 4.38 -4.34 2.78
C ARG A 330 4.63 -4.98 4.14
N ALA A 331 5.57 -5.93 4.21
CA ALA A 331 5.75 -6.80 5.37
C ALA A 331 7.22 -7.09 5.71
N HIS A 332 7.50 -7.31 7.01
CA HIS A 332 8.79 -7.83 7.50
C HIS A 332 8.85 -9.36 7.39
N ASP A 333 7.76 -10.03 7.75
CA ASP A 333 7.65 -11.49 7.86
C ASP A 333 7.14 -12.06 6.51
N VAL A 334 8.03 -12.05 5.50
CA VAL A 334 7.67 -12.40 4.12
C VAL A 334 7.20 -13.85 3.96
N PRO A 335 7.91 -14.86 4.46
CA PRO A 335 7.48 -16.27 4.27
C PRO A 335 6.08 -16.53 4.80
N GLU A 336 5.77 -16.05 6.01
CA GLU A 336 4.49 -16.24 6.69
C GLU A 336 3.37 -15.44 5.99
N THR A 337 3.69 -14.21 5.54
CA THR A 337 2.74 -13.38 4.80
C THR A 337 2.41 -14.02 3.45
N VAL A 338 3.41 -14.49 2.71
CA VAL A 338 3.21 -15.21 1.44
C VAL A 338 2.39 -16.48 1.64
N GLN A 339 2.66 -17.25 2.70
CA GLN A 339 1.87 -18.44 3.04
C GLN A 339 0.41 -18.11 3.27
N ALA A 340 0.14 -17.06 4.08
CA ALA A 340 -1.22 -16.62 4.37
C ALA A 340 -1.96 -16.17 3.10
N LEU A 341 -1.30 -15.41 2.22
CA LEU A 341 -1.88 -14.95 0.95
C LEU A 341 -2.09 -16.09 -0.05
N LYS A 342 -1.21 -17.09 -0.09
CA LYS A 342 -1.41 -18.30 -0.90
C LYS A 342 -2.64 -19.09 -0.44
N LEU A 343 -2.84 -19.22 0.87
CA LEU A 343 -4.03 -19.88 1.41
C LEU A 343 -5.30 -19.09 1.07
N TRP A 344 -5.28 -17.77 1.28
CA TRP A 344 -6.39 -16.90 0.88
C TRP A 344 -6.69 -17.04 -0.62
N ARG A 345 -5.67 -17.04 -1.48
CA ARG A 345 -5.82 -17.24 -2.92
C ARG A 345 -6.46 -18.60 -3.23
N GLY A 346 -6.00 -19.67 -2.58
CA GLY A 346 -6.56 -21.02 -2.76
C GLY A 346 -8.05 -21.09 -2.41
N LEU A 347 -8.48 -20.39 -1.34
CA LEU A 347 -9.89 -20.28 -0.98
C LEU A 347 -10.71 -19.55 -2.05
N ARG A 348 -10.18 -18.46 -2.63
CA ARG A 348 -10.81 -17.73 -3.75
C ARG A 348 -10.89 -18.57 -5.01
N ASP A 349 -9.81 -19.25 -5.39
CA ASP A 349 -9.80 -20.14 -6.56
C ASP A 349 -10.84 -21.26 -6.41
N ALA A 350 -10.98 -21.84 -5.21
CA ALA A 350 -11.98 -22.85 -4.93
C ALA A 350 -13.42 -22.31 -5.04
N ALA A 351 -13.66 -21.07 -4.58
CA ALA A 351 -14.96 -20.42 -4.67
C ALA A 351 -15.32 -20.00 -6.10
N LEU A 352 -14.31 -19.69 -6.93
CA LEU A 352 -14.45 -19.31 -8.34
C LEU A 352 -14.47 -20.50 -9.30
N THR A 353 -14.22 -21.72 -8.81
CA THR A 353 -14.32 -22.93 -9.63
C THR A 353 -15.75 -23.45 -9.59
N PRO A 354 -16.46 -23.54 -10.74
CA PRO A 354 -17.81 -24.09 -10.79
C PRO A 354 -17.80 -25.50 -10.21
N ARG A 355 -18.70 -25.78 -9.27
CA ARG A 355 -18.95 -27.16 -8.84
C ARG A 355 -19.57 -27.89 -10.02
N THR A 356 -18.81 -28.76 -10.70
CA THR A 356 -19.37 -29.68 -11.67
C THR A 356 -20.40 -30.51 -10.92
N GLY A 357 -21.68 -30.37 -11.30
CA GLY A 357 -22.80 -30.91 -10.57
C GLY A 357 -22.60 -32.39 -10.24
N SER A 358 -22.84 -32.76 -8.99
CA SER A 358 -23.32 -34.09 -8.66
C SER A 358 -24.67 -34.24 -9.34
N GLN A 359 -24.71 -35.02 -10.41
CA GLN A 359 -25.96 -35.58 -10.95
C GLN A 359 -26.63 -36.44 -9.88
#